data_be6470838367e6ff3c8aa325a11679c2
#
_entry.id   be6470838367e6ff3c8aa325a11679c2
#
_cell.length_a   1.000
_cell.length_b   1.000
_cell.length_c   1.000
_cell.angle_alpha   90.00
_cell.angle_beta   90.00
_cell.angle_gamma   90.00
#
_symmetry.space_group_name_H-M   'P 1'
#
loop_
_entity.id
_entity.type
_entity.pdbx_description
1 polymer ?
#
loop_
_entity_poly.entity_id
_entity_poly.type
_entity_poly.pdbx_seq_one_letter_code
_entity_poly.pdbx_strand_id
1 'polypeptide(L)'
;MQWVIQMQYRSFQQAPQAWHHRQRGFSLIEISMVTAIMMLIAIIGIPAIQAYVIENKTPRVAEEIQRFVARLKSHTHGFGTAPYSGVNSATLVNAMRSSTVVSVNGSGTGASVAHGLGGKGSAGQGVITIAPQSLDGSAHGAAFGITLNHVNHAACPGLASIIQRIADVVTIAGKSGSVIVKDMSREPSQPYDALLADEQCISGDRNTFTFTFR
;
A
#
# COMPACT_ATOMS: atom_id res chain seq x y z
N MET A 1 50.03 -75.21 -37.84
CA MET A 1 50.12 -74.23 -38.94
C MET A 1 49.43 -72.95 -38.49
N GLN A 2 50.26 -71.98 -38.11
CA GLN A 2 49.83 -70.71 -37.59
C GLN A 2 49.57 -69.73 -38.72
N TRP A 3 48.43 -69.10 -38.71
CA TRP A 3 48.22 -67.84 -39.39
C TRP A 3 47.59 -66.84 -38.40
N VAL A 4 48.50 -65.98 -37.93
CA VAL A 4 48.11 -64.84 -37.08
C VAL A 4 47.64 -63.72 -38.00
N ILE A 5 46.40 -63.41 -37.98
CA ILE A 5 45.85 -62.25 -38.67
C ILE A 5 46.03 -61.07 -37.72
N GLN A 6 46.99 -60.20 -38.03
CA GLN A 6 47.13 -58.88 -37.42
C GLN A 6 46.03 -57.97 -37.94
N MET A 7 44.98 -57.73 -37.15
CA MET A 7 44.06 -56.61 -37.35
C MET A 7 44.72 -55.33 -36.81
N GLN A 8 45.20 -54.51 -37.75
CA GLN A 8 45.63 -53.15 -37.45
C GLN A 8 44.40 -52.33 -37.06
N TYR A 9 44.26 -52.05 -35.75
CA TYR A 9 43.35 -51.01 -35.24
C TYR A 9 43.94 -49.65 -35.63
N ARG A 10 43.43 -49.04 -36.70
CA ARG A 10 43.57 -47.61 -36.93
C ARG A 10 42.60 -46.89 -35.99
N SER A 11 43.12 -46.44 -34.86
CA SER A 11 42.44 -45.47 -34.02
C SER A 11 42.34 -44.13 -34.78
N PHE A 12 41.18 -43.87 -35.33
CA PHE A 12 40.85 -42.52 -35.78
C PHE A 12 40.76 -41.63 -34.53
N GLN A 13 41.86 -40.97 -34.19
CA GLN A 13 41.85 -39.84 -33.29
C GLN A 13 41.18 -38.65 -34.03
N GLN A 14 39.87 -38.55 -33.93
CA GLN A 14 39.19 -37.34 -34.24
C GLN A 14 39.51 -36.33 -33.10
N ALA A 15 40.43 -35.44 -33.36
CA ALA A 15 40.65 -34.30 -32.50
C ALA A 15 39.35 -33.50 -32.41
N PRO A 16 38.86 -33.17 -31.20
CA PRO A 16 37.68 -32.31 -31.07
C PRO A 16 38.03 -30.97 -31.70
N GLN A 17 37.30 -30.60 -32.74
CA GLN A 17 37.37 -29.24 -33.28
C GLN A 17 36.88 -28.31 -32.17
N ALA A 18 37.80 -27.69 -31.46
CA ALA A 18 37.52 -26.62 -30.53
C ALA A 18 36.94 -25.45 -31.33
N TRP A 19 35.64 -25.31 -31.27
CA TRP A 19 34.95 -24.12 -31.75
C TRP A 19 35.43 -22.95 -30.91
N HIS A 20 36.46 -22.25 -31.38
CA HIS A 20 36.84 -20.96 -30.82
C HIS A 20 35.74 -19.97 -31.14
N HIS A 21 34.75 -19.93 -30.27
CA HIS A 21 33.86 -18.77 -30.20
C HIS A 21 34.74 -17.56 -29.93
N ARG A 22 34.97 -16.75 -30.95
CA ARG A 22 35.57 -15.43 -30.79
C ARG A 22 34.69 -14.65 -29.81
N GLN A 23 35.05 -14.64 -28.57
CA GLN A 23 34.49 -13.73 -27.57
C GLN A 23 34.87 -12.32 -28.02
N ARG A 24 33.92 -11.64 -28.64
CA ARG A 24 34.05 -10.20 -28.90
C ARG A 24 33.87 -9.53 -27.55
N GLY A 25 34.93 -9.04 -26.94
CA GLY A 25 34.87 -8.23 -25.75
C GLY A 25 34.12 -6.92 -26.07
N PHE A 26 33.20 -6.50 -25.19
CA PHE A 26 32.56 -5.22 -25.31
C PHE A 26 33.59 -4.08 -25.15
N SER A 27 33.46 -3.07 -25.97
CA SER A 27 34.28 -1.85 -25.86
C SER A 27 33.91 -1.11 -24.56
N LEU A 28 34.90 -0.52 -23.88
CA LEU A 28 34.65 0.31 -22.70
C LEU A 28 33.63 1.42 -22.98
N ILE A 29 33.66 1.99 -24.18
CA ILE A 29 32.71 3.03 -24.57
C ILE A 29 31.28 2.49 -24.73
N GLU A 30 31.11 1.27 -25.22
CA GLU A 30 29.82 0.60 -25.37
C GLU A 30 29.19 0.33 -24.00
N ILE A 31 29.97 -0.20 -23.06
CA ILE A 31 29.54 -0.42 -21.68
C ILE A 31 29.17 0.91 -21.00
N SER A 32 29.97 1.94 -21.16
CA SER A 32 29.70 3.26 -20.55
C SER A 32 28.43 3.90 -21.10
N MET A 33 28.18 3.78 -22.40
CA MET A 33 26.95 4.28 -23.01
C MET A 33 25.71 3.53 -22.51
N VAL A 34 25.77 2.21 -22.44
CA VAL A 34 24.66 1.38 -21.94
C VAL A 34 24.37 1.68 -20.47
N THR A 35 25.40 1.79 -19.63
CA THR A 35 25.20 2.14 -18.21
C THR A 35 24.62 3.53 -18.02
N ALA A 36 25.03 4.51 -18.83
CA ALA A 36 24.47 5.85 -18.77
C ALA A 36 22.96 5.87 -19.13
N ILE A 37 22.58 5.16 -20.19
CA ILE A 37 21.16 5.04 -20.57
C ILE A 37 20.35 4.30 -19.50
N MET A 38 20.88 3.20 -18.94
CA MET A 38 20.21 2.46 -17.86
C MET A 38 20.01 3.31 -16.61
N MET A 39 21.00 4.16 -16.25
CA MET A 39 20.84 5.09 -15.13
C MET A 39 19.73 6.10 -15.39
N LEU A 40 19.65 6.67 -16.59
CA LEU A 40 18.59 7.62 -16.94
C LEU A 40 17.20 6.96 -16.84
N ILE A 41 17.05 5.75 -17.37
CA ILE A 41 15.78 5.00 -17.30
C ILE A 41 15.43 4.68 -15.84
N ALA A 42 16.40 4.31 -15.01
CA ALA A 42 16.17 3.99 -13.60
C ALA A 42 15.70 5.22 -12.81
N ILE A 43 16.31 6.38 -13.00
CA ILE A 43 15.96 7.62 -12.28
C ILE A 43 14.51 8.04 -12.56
N ILE A 44 14.04 7.89 -13.78
CA ILE A 44 12.68 8.29 -14.19
C ILE A 44 11.67 7.17 -13.96
N GLY A 45 12.05 5.92 -14.28
CA GLY A 45 11.15 4.77 -14.28
C GLY A 45 10.75 4.28 -12.90
N ILE A 46 11.68 4.24 -11.94
CA ILE A 46 11.39 3.70 -10.60
C ILE A 46 10.28 4.49 -9.88
N PRO A 47 10.35 5.82 -9.76
CA PRO A 47 9.28 6.57 -9.08
C PRO A 47 7.93 6.49 -9.80
N ALA A 48 7.93 6.47 -11.14
CA ALA A 48 6.70 6.33 -11.92
C ALA A 48 5.99 4.99 -11.69
N ILE A 49 6.75 3.89 -11.64
CA ILE A 49 6.20 2.56 -11.34
C ILE A 49 5.65 2.50 -9.92
N GLN A 50 6.31 3.11 -8.94
CA GLN A 50 5.83 3.14 -7.56
C GLN A 50 4.49 3.88 -7.45
N ALA A 51 4.36 5.05 -8.06
CA ALA A 51 3.12 5.80 -8.09
C ALA A 51 1.98 4.99 -8.73
N TYR A 52 2.22 4.37 -9.87
CA TYR A 52 1.25 3.51 -10.56
C TYR A 52 0.78 2.32 -9.69
N VAL A 53 1.70 1.66 -9.00
CA VAL A 53 1.35 0.54 -8.10
C VAL A 53 0.47 1.01 -6.94
N ILE A 54 0.76 2.19 -6.37
CA ILE A 54 -0.01 2.76 -5.27
C ILE A 54 -1.42 3.15 -5.74
N GLU A 55 -1.54 3.83 -6.88
CA GLU A 55 -2.83 4.20 -7.48
C GLU A 55 -3.72 2.98 -7.70
N ASN A 56 -3.17 1.88 -8.24
CA ASN A 56 -3.91 0.64 -8.46
C ASN A 56 -4.31 -0.08 -7.15
N LYS A 57 -3.56 0.12 -6.06
CA LYS A 57 -3.90 -0.44 -4.75
C LYS A 57 -4.96 0.38 -4.03
N THR A 58 -5.02 1.68 -4.26
CA THR A 58 -5.90 2.61 -3.54
C THR A 58 -7.37 2.17 -3.52
N PRO A 59 -8.02 1.85 -4.64
CA PRO A 59 -9.42 1.42 -4.60
C PRO A 59 -9.62 0.11 -3.85
N ARG A 60 -8.68 -0.83 -3.93
CA ARG A 60 -8.77 -2.11 -3.22
C ARG A 60 -8.68 -1.93 -1.70
N VAL A 61 -7.77 -1.07 -1.23
CA VAL A 61 -7.66 -0.73 0.19
C VAL A 61 -8.92 0.00 0.67
N ALA A 62 -9.44 0.93 -0.12
CA ALA A 62 -10.68 1.63 0.20
C ALA A 62 -11.89 0.69 0.30
N GLU A 63 -12.03 -0.27 -0.63
CA GLU A 63 -13.07 -1.30 -0.58
C GLU A 63 -12.95 -2.20 0.66
N GLU A 64 -11.73 -2.59 1.05
CA GLU A 64 -11.52 -3.40 2.25
C GLU A 64 -11.93 -2.63 3.52
N ILE A 65 -11.60 -1.35 3.60
CA ILE A 65 -12.06 -0.46 4.68
C ILE A 65 -13.58 -0.35 4.67
N GLN A 66 -14.22 -0.16 3.52
CA GLN A 66 -15.68 -0.10 3.40
C GLN A 66 -16.36 -1.39 3.88
N ARG A 67 -15.84 -2.54 3.51
CA ARG A 67 -16.32 -3.85 3.99
C ARG A 67 -16.18 -3.98 5.50
N PHE A 68 -15.04 -3.55 6.03
CA PHE A 68 -14.81 -3.55 7.49
C PHE A 68 -15.81 -2.65 8.20
N VAL A 69 -15.99 -1.41 7.74
CA VAL A 69 -16.96 -0.45 8.30
C VAL A 69 -18.38 -1.02 8.27
N ALA A 70 -18.80 -1.61 7.15
CA ALA A 70 -20.12 -2.21 7.03
C ALA A 70 -20.33 -3.37 8.01
N ARG A 71 -19.34 -4.26 8.17
CA ARG A 71 -19.38 -5.35 9.16
C ARG A 71 -19.43 -4.82 10.58
N LEU A 72 -18.59 -3.84 10.92
CA LEU A 72 -18.57 -3.25 12.26
C LEU A 72 -19.90 -2.61 12.60
N LYS A 73 -20.47 -1.81 11.70
CA LYS A 73 -21.80 -1.19 11.87
C LYS A 73 -22.90 -2.26 12.06
N SER A 74 -22.87 -3.34 11.28
CA SER A 74 -23.89 -4.42 11.40
C SER A 74 -23.82 -5.17 12.73
N HIS A 75 -22.61 -5.35 13.28
CA HIS A 75 -22.43 -6.04 14.57
C HIS A 75 -22.76 -5.17 15.78
N THR A 76 -22.72 -3.86 15.65
CA THR A 76 -22.93 -2.93 16.77
C THR A 76 -24.35 -2.31 16.81
N HIS A 77 -25.23 -2.66 15.87
CA HIS A 77 -26.61 -2.21 15.86
C HIS A 77 -27.35 -2.61 17.16
N GLY A 78 -27.89 -1.62 17.86
CA GLY A 78 -28.69 -1.85 19.06
C GLY A 78 -27.94 -1.76 20.41
N PHE A 79 -26.65 -1.47 20.41
CA PHE A 79 -25.84 -1.39 21.64
C PHE A 79 -25.80 0.02 22.27
N GLY A 80 -26.95 0.59 22.61
CA GLY A 80 -27.04 1.82 23.41
C GLY A 80 -26.47 3.09 22.72
N THR A 81 -26.05 4.07 23.53
CA THR A 81 -25.58 5.39 23.07
C THR A 81 -24.10 5.43 22.66
N ALA A 82 -23.32 4.41 22.99
CA ALA A 82 -21.88 4.31 22.71
C ALA A 82 -21.49 2.93 22.14
N PRO A 83 -22.06 2.52 20.99
CA PRO A 83 -21.91 1.17 20.45
C PRO A 83 -20.46 0.81 20.06
N TYR A 84 -19.61 1.80 19.85
CA TYR A 84 -18.21 1.62 19.41
C TYR A 84 -17.19 1.83 20.54
N SER A 85 -17.62 1.95 21.82
CA SER A 85 -16.71 2.22 22.95
C SER A 85 -15.63 1.15 23.14
N GLY A 86 -15.90 -0.11 22.73
CA GLY A 86 -14.96 -1.23 22.81
C GLY A 86 -14.07 -1.42 21.58
N VAL A 87 -14.21 -0.60 20.56
CA VAL A 87 -13.43 -0.75 19.31
C VAL A 87 -11.97 -0.36 19.53
N ASN A 88 -11.05 -1.23 19.11
CA ASN A 88 -9.61 -1.05 19.28
C ASN A 88 -8.81 -1.73 18.15
N SER A 89 -7.49 -1.58 18.21
CA SER A 89 -6.59 -2.15 17.19
C SER A 89 -6.73 -3.67 17.06
N ALA A 90 -7.05 -4.41 18.13
CA ALA A 90 -7.24 -5.86 18.04
C ALA A 90 -8.49 -6.22 17.21
N THR A 91 -9.55 -5.42 17.30
CA THR A 91 -10.75 -5.56 16.45
C THR A 91 -10.39 -5.45 14.97
N LEU A 92 -9.58 -4.44 14.62
CA LEU A 92 -9.12 -4.23 13.24
C LEU A 92 -8.20 -5.37 12.78
N VAL A 93 -7.20 -5.74 13.59
CA VAL A 93 -6.26 -6.83 13.29
C VAL A 93 -7.00 -8.14 13.04
N ASN A 94 -7.97 -8.50 13.89
CA ASN A 94 -8.73 -9.74 13.75
C ASN A 94 -9.57 -9.72 12.46
N ALA A 95 -10.19 -8.60 12.13
CA ALA A 95 -10.99 -8.47 10.91
C ALA A 95 -10.14 -8.53 9.63
N MET A 96 -8.88 -8.06 9.69
CA MET A 96 -7.99 -7.96 8.53
C MET A 96 -7.04 -9.15 8.35
N ARG A 97 -7.05 -10.15 9.24
CA ARG A 97 -6.16 -11.34 9.14
C ARG A 97 -6.29 -12.12 7.85
N SER A 98 -7.48 -12.19 7.28
CA SER A 98 -7.76 -12.90 6.02
C SER A 98 -7.69 -11.99 4.78
N SER A 99 -7.36 -10.73 4.95
CA SER A 99 -7.25 -9.80 3.83
C SER A 99 -6.03 -10.12 2.97
N THR A 100 -6.19 -10.04 1.64
CA THR A 100 -5.09 -10.14 0.66
C THR A 100 -4.60 -8.76 0.21
N VAL A 101 -5.25 -7.70 0.68
CA VAL A 101 -5.00 -6.31 0.25
C VAL A 101 -4.12 -5.57 1.26
N VAL A 102 -4.40 -5.75 2.55
CA VAL A 102 -3.64 -5.19 3.66
C VAL A 102 -2.86 -6.29 4.38
N SER A 103 -1.76 -5.92 5.01
CA SER A 103 -0.89 -6.88 5.70
C SER A 103 -0.99 -6.70 7.22
N VAL A 104 -1.19 -7.80 7.93
CA VAL A 104 -1.12 -7.81 9.40
C VAL A 104 0.30 -8.17 9.82
N ASN A 105 0.98 -7.25 10.52
CA ASN A 105 2.34 -7.41 10.98
C ASN A 105 2.37 -7.57 12.50
N GLY A 106 3.19 -8.51 13.00
CA GLY A 106 3.30 -8.80 14.43
C GLY A 106 2.21 -9.71 14.98
N SER A 107 2.20 -9.89 16.28
CA SER A 107 1.27 -10.75 17.02
C SER A 107 0.87 -10.12 18.36
N GLY A 108 -0.26 -10.57 18.92
CA GLY A 108 -0.77 -10.08 20.20
C GLY A 108 -1.11 -8.58 20.18
N THR A 109 -0.81 -7.90 21.29
CA THR A 109 -1.09 -6.47 21.48
C THR A 109 -0.26 -5.53 20.63
N GLY A 110 0.88 -6.01 20.08
CA GLY A 110 1.77 -5.26 19.20
C GLY A 110 1.44 -5.42 17.71
N ALA A 111 0.39 -6.18 17.36
CA ALA A 111 0.01 -6.36 15.96
C ALA A 111 -0.53 -5.06 15.34
N SER A 112 -0.14 -4.81 14.10
CA SER A 112 -0.55 -3.64 13.32
C SER A 112 -1.02 -4.03 11.93
N VAL A 113 -1.87 -3.21 11.33
CA VAL A 113 -2.37 -3.41 9.96
C VAL A 113 -1.72 -2.39 9.05
N ALA A 114 -0.91 -2.88 8.11
CA ALA A 114 -0.27 -2.03 7.10
C ALA A 114 -1.15 -1.90 5.85
N HIS A 115 -1.40 -0.67 5.41
CA HIS A 115 -2.25 -0.40 4.25
C HIS A 115 -1.52 -0.54 2.91
N GLY A 116 -0.19 -0.48 2.87
CA GLY A 116 0.61 -0.63 1.65
C GLY A 116 0.44 0.50 0.61
N LEU A 117 -0.07 1.66 1.04
CA LEU A 117 -0.22 2.88 0.22
C LEU A 117 0.88 3.91 0.51
N GLY A 118 1.95 3.52 1.18
CA GLY A 118 3.07 4.35 1.62
C GLY A 118 3.54 3.94 3.00
N GLY A 119 4.65 4.55 3.46
CA GLY A 119 5.29 4.21 4.71
C GLY A 119 5.93 2.82 4.73
N LYS A 120 6.45 2.42 5.89
CA LYS A 120 7.16 1.14 6.06
C LYS A 120 6.25 -0.02 6.47
N GLY A 121 4.98 0.24 6.74
CA GLY A 121 4.01 -0.75 7.21
C GLY A 121 4.27 -1.27 8.63
N SER A 122 5.08 -0.60 9.43
CA SER A 122 5.45 -1.00 10.79
C SER A 122 5.69 0.20 11.70
N ALA A 123 5.66 -0.02 13.01
CA ALA A 123 6.02 0.98 14.04
C ALA A 123 5.35 2.36 13.83
N GLY A 124 4.06 2.36 13.51
CA GLY A 124 3.30 3.59 13.33
C GLY A 124 3.51 4.31 11.99
N GLN A 125 4.19 3.71 11.02
CA GLN A 125 4.40 4.27 9.68
C GLN A 125 3.72 3.42 8.60
N GLY A 126 2.73 3.97 7.90
CA GLY A 126 1.99 3.24 6.87
C GLY A 126 1.01 2.23 7.42
N VAL A 127 0.43 2.50 8.58
CA VAL A 127 -0.51 1.62 9.27
C VAL A 127 -1.91 2.22 9.36
N ILE A 128 -2.89 1.34 9.50
CA ILE A 128 -4.28 1.67 9.80
C ILE A 128 -4.48 1.52 11.31
N THR A 129 -5.07 2.52 11.93
CA THR A 129 -5.50 2.48 13.33
C THR A 129 -6.99 2.76 13.43
N ILE A 130 -7.62 2.29 14.51
CA ILE A 130 -9.03 2.53 14.80
C ILE A 130 -9.19 2.91 16.26
N ALA A 131 -10.07 3.87 16.52
CA ALA A 131 -10.39 4.31 17.89
C ALA A 131 -11.84 4.76 18.00
N PRO A 132 -12.45 4.64 19.20
CA PRO A 132 -13.73 5.27 19.49
C PRO A 132 -13.64 6.78 19.33
N GLN A 133 -14.72 7.41 18.85
CA GLN A 133 -14.81 8.84 18.63
C GLN A 133 -16.15 9.40 19.17
N SER A 134 -16.22 10.73 19.30
CA SER A 134 -17.43 11.48 19.52
C SER A 134 -17.70 12.35 18.31
N LEU A 135 -18.94 12.52 17.93
CA LEU A 135 -19.38 13.46 16.91
C LEU A 135 -20.46 14.36 17.50
N ASP A 136 -20.35 15.67 17.25
CA ASP A 136 -21.35 16.67 17.59
C ASP A 136 -21.90 16.57 19.04
N GLY A 137 -20.97 16.53 20.02
CA GLY A 137 -21.35 16.44 21.44
C GLY A 137 -21.88 15.07 21.90
N SER A 138 -21.91 14.06 21.03
CA SER A 138 -22.30 12.69 21.40
C SER A 138 -21.32 12.04 22.38
N ALA A 139 -21.76 10.98 23.05
CA ALA A 139 -20.92 10.22 23.96
C ALA A 139 -19.67 9.65 23.26
N HIS A 140 -18.56 9.53 23.98
CA HIS A 140 -17.37 8.84 23.48
C HIS A 140 -17.70 7.39 23.13
N GLY A 141 -17.41 6.99 21.89
CA GLY A 141 -17.82 5.68 21.35
C GLY A 141 -19.19 5.67 20.67
N ALA A 142 -19.86 6.82 20.52
CA ALA A 142 -21.04 6.94 19.65
C ALA A 142 -20.64 6.89 18.15
N ALA A 143 -19.36 7.11 17.86
CA ALA A 143 -18.72 7.00 16.56
C ALA A 143 -17.37 6.30 16.69
N PHE A 144 -16.75 5.96 15.55
CA PHE A 144 -15.38 5.46 15.50
C PHE A 144 -14.62 6.12 14.36
N GLY A 145 -13.32 6.30 14.57
CA GLY A 145 -12.40 6.86 13.58
C GLY A 145 -11.42 5.81 13.06
N ILE A 146 -11.22 5.79 11.76
CA ILE A 146 -10.16 5.01 11.10
C ILE A 146 -9.12 5.99 10.60
N THR A 147 -7.87 5.82 11.03
CA THR A 147 -6.76 6.67 10.62
C THR A 147 -5.74 5.87 9.81
N LEU A 148 -5.41 6.37 8.63
CA LEU A 148 -4.31 5.89 7.79
C LEU A 148 -3.20 6.93 7.81
N ASN A 149 -2.04 6.58 8.32
CA ASN A 149 -0.90 7.49 8.38
C ASN A 149 0.15 7.18 7.31
N HIS A 150 1.02 8.14 7.00
CA HIS A 150 2.08 7.99 6.02
C HIS A 150 1.58 7.50 4.64
N VAL A 151 0.43 7.99 4.21
CA VAL A 151 -0.12 7.71 2.88
C VAL A 151 0.65 8.50 1.83
N ASN A 152 1.02 7.81 0.74
CA ASN A 152 1.71 8.42 -0.39
C ASN A 152 0.80 9.39 -1.15
N HIS A 153 1.39 10.44 -1.70
CA HIS A 153 0.71 11.43 -2.52
C HIS A 153 -0.14 10.81 -3.65
N ALA A 154 0.37 9.77 -4.30
CA ALA A 154 -0.34 9.09 -5.41
C ALA A 154 -1.69 8.48 -4.99
N ALA A 155 -1.84 8.08 -3.72
CA ALA A 155 -3.10 7.56 -3.20
C ALA A 155 -4.03 8.66 -2.67
N CYS A 156 -3.52 9.87 -2.41
CA CYS A 156 -4.18 10.89 -1.61
C CYS A 156 -5.56 11.28 -2.16
N PRO A 157 -5.72 11.79 -3.39
CA PRO A 157 -7.04 12.23 -3.86
C PRO A 157 -8.01 11.05 -4.04
N GLY A 158 -7.50 9.90 -4.51
CA GLY A 158 -8.32 8.72 -4.77
C GLY A 158 -8.90 8.12 -3.49
N LEU A 159 -8.09 7.98 -2.44
CA LEU A 159 -8.51 7.41 -1.16
C LEU A 159 -9.62 8.25 -0.51
N ALA A 160 -9.44 9.58 -0.45
CA ALA A 160 -10.43 10.50 0.10
C ALA A 160 -11.75 10.45 -0.66
N SER A 161 -11.71 10.51 -1.99
CA SER A 161 -12.91 10.51 -2.85
C SER A 161 -13.73 9.23 -2.77
N ILE A 162 -13.11 8.08 -2.50
CA ILE A 162 -13.82 6.80 -2.38
C ILE A 162 -14.45 6.68 -0.99
N ILE A 163 -13.67 6.90 0.09
CA ILE A 163 -14.13 6.62 1.46
C ILE A 163 -15.10 7.72 1.96
N GLN A 164 -15.00 8.95 1.46
CA GLN A 164 -15.91 10.04 1.85
C GLN A 164 -17.40 9.68 1.62
N ARG A 165 -17.70 8.73 0.72
CA ARG A 165 -19.08 8.33 0.43
C ARG A 165 -19.79 7.69 1.63
N ILE A 166 -19.04 7.06 2.52
CA ILE A 166 -19.56 6.37 3.70
C ILE A 166 -19.16 7.01 5.02
N ALA A 167 -18.17 7.93 5.01
CA ALA A 167 -17.69 8.63 6.19
C ALA A 167 -18.55 9.87 6.49
N ASP A 168 -18.85 10.10 7.76
CA ASP A 168 -19.54 11.31 8.23
C ASP A 168 -18.58 12.51 8.27
N VAL A 169 -17.35 12.30 8.76
CA VAL A 169 -16.30 13.32 8.77
C VAL A 169 -15.05 12.78 8.08
N VAL A 170 -14.41 13.62 7.27
CA VAL A 170 -13.14 13.34 6.61
C VAL A 170 -12.15 14.46 6.94
N THR A 171 -11.02 14.06 7.52
CA THR A 171 -9.93 14.97 7.88
C THR A 171 -8.66 14.52 7.18
N ILE A 172 -7.94 15.46 6.59
CA ILE A 172 -6.65 15.23 5.95
C ILE A 172 -5.60 16.08 6.65
N ALA A 173 -4.54 15.44 7.14
CA ALA A 173 -3.35 16.14 7.64
C ALA A 173 -2.25 16.03 6.61
N GLY A 174 -1.87 17.18 6.05
CA GLY A 174 -0.86 17.32 5.01
C GLY A 174 -0.22 18.70 5.04
N LYS A 175 -0.48 19.52 4.02
CA LYS A 175 0.16 20.83 3.80
C LYS A 175 -0.06 21.83 4.95
N SER A 176 -1.29 21.96 5.41
CA SER A 176 -1.70 22.96 6.41
C SER A 176 -2.03 22.34 7.77
N GLY A 177 -1.41 21.19 8.10
CA GLY A 177 -1.78 20.42 9.29
C GLY A 177 -3.06 19.63 9.06
N SER A 178 -3.90 19.51 10.09
CA SER A 178 -5.13 18.72 10.04
C SER A 178 -6.31 19.61 9.59
N VAL A 179 -6.88 19.32 8.42
CA VAL A 179 -7.98 20.09 7.82
C VAL A 179 -9.17 19.16 7.58
N ILE A 180 -10.36 19.62 7.98
CA ILE A 180 -11.61 18.93 7.72
C ILE A 180 -12.07 19.27 6.31
N VAL A 181 -12.19 18.26 5.45
CA VAL A 181 -12.62 18.39 4.05
C VAL A 181 -14.05 17.92 3.83
N LYS A 182 -14.65 17.28 4.82
CA LYS A 182 -16.06 16.90 4.90
C LYS A 182 -16.51 16.84 6.35
N ASP A 183 -17.68 17.40 6.67
CA ASP A 183 -18.31 17.23 7.98
C ASP A 183 -19.83 17.24 7.84
N MET A 184 -20.43 16.07 7.96
CA MET A 184 -21.89 15.89 7.91
C MET A 184 -22.50 15.76 9.32
N SER A 185 -21.69 15.92 10.38
CA SER A 185 -22.14 15.72 11.76
C SER A 185 -22.66 16.99 12.42
N ARG A 186 -22.35 18.15 11.87
CA ARG A 186 -22.71 19.45 12.43
C ARG A 186 -23.67 20.24 11.54
N GLU A 187 -24.27 21.28 12.08
CA GLU A 187 -25.10 22.27 11.34
C GLU A 187 -24.39 23.64 11.31
N PRO A 188 -24.22 24.28 10.13
CA PRO A 188 -24.50 23.73 8.80
C PRO A 188 -23.54 22.64 8.42
N SER A 189 -24.03 21.61 7.71
CA SER A 189 -23.19 20.50 7.22
C SER A 189 -22.22 20.99 6.14
N GLN A 190 -21.00 20.45 6.15
CA GLN A 190 -19.96 20.71 5.16
C GLN A 190 -19.85 19.51 4.22
N PRO A 191 -20.33 19.60 2.96
CA PRO A 191 -20.15 18.55 1.98
C PRO A 191 -18.66 18.37 1.64
N TYR A 192 -18.31 17.24 1.03
CA TYR A 192 -16.94 16.94 0.65
C TYR A 192 -16.41 17.95 -0.37
N ASP A 193 -15.32 18.61 -0.03
CA ASP A 193 -14.59 19.52 -0.91
C ASP A 193 -13.36 18.81 -1.50
N ALA A 194 -13.48 18.43 -2.78
CA ALA A 194 -12.44 17.69 -3.48
C ALA A 194 -11.20 18.55 -3.78
N LEU A 195 -11.38 19.86 -4.01
CA LEU A 195 -10.26 20.77 -4.28
C LEU A 195 -9.45 21.02 -3.01
N LEU A 196 -10.13 21.25 -1.89
CA LEU A 196 -9.47 21.38 -0.60
C LEU A 196 -8.74 20.09 -0.21
N ALA A 197 -9.34 18.92 -0.47
CA ALA A 197 -8.71 17.63 -0.21
C ALA A 197 -7.44 17.44 -1.02
N ASP A 198 -7.46 17.79 -2.30
CA ASP A 198 -6.28 17.72 -3.20
C ASP A 198 -5.19 18.71 -2.77
N GLU A 199 -5.57 19.94 -2.39
CA GLU A 199 -4.61 20.94 -1.90
C GLU A 199 -3.86 20.51 -0.64
N GLN A 200 -4.48 19.71 0.24
CA GLN A 200 -3.83 19.18 1.42
C GLN A 200 -2.83 18.06 1.13
N CYS A 201 -2.91 17.43 -0.03
CA CYS A 201 -2.02 16.34 -0.43
C CYS A 201 -0.60 16.84 -0.69
N ILE A 202 0.36 16.36 0.10
CA ILE A 202 1.78 16.68 -0.05
C ILE A 202 2.58 15.51 -0.60
N SER A 203 3.66 15.82 -1.32
CA SER A 203 4.51 14.81 -1.96
C SER A 203 5.15 13.85 -0.94
N GLY A 204 5.37 12.60 -1.37
CA GLY A 204 5.92 11.51 -0.53
C GLY A 204 4.88 10.90 0.40
N ASP A 205 5.35 10.14 1.38
CA ASP A 205 4.55 9.36 2.32
C ASP A 205 4.26 10.16 3.60
N ARG A 206 3.62 11.32 3.48
CA ARG A 206 3.45 12.24 4.61
C ARG A 206 2.00 12.64 4.89
N ASN A 207 1.06 12.08 4.14
CA ASN A 207 -0.35 12.39 4.32
C ASN A 207 -0.97 11.46 5.35
N THR A 208 -1.82 12.00 6.21
CA THR A 208 -2.61 11.23 7.18
C THR A 208 -4.09 11.51 6.97
N PHE A 209 -4.86 10.44 6.85
CA PHE A 209 -6.32 10.50 6.70
C PHE A 209 -6.98 10.00 7.96
N THR A 210 -7.98 10.72 8.43
CA THR A 210 -8.89 10.26 9.47
C THR A 210 -10.32 10.31 8.94
N PHE A 211 -10.94 9.15 8.91
CA PHE A 211 -12.34 8.97 8.51
C PHE A 211 -13.16 8.61 9.74
N THR A 212 -14.18 9.39 10.05
CA THR A 212 -15.05 9.13 11.20
C THR A 212 -16.42 8.67 10.71
N PHE A 213 -16.97 7.67 11.39
CA PHE A 213 -18.20 6.97 11.04
C PHE A 213 -19.11 6.86 12.26
N ARG A 214 -20.40 7.03 12.04
CA ARG A 214 -21.46 6.84 13.04
C ARG A 214 -22.45 5.77 12.60
#